data_3156d0a47d827756cad5fb2c314f3b11
#
_entry.id   3156d0a47d827756cad5fb2c314f3b11
#
_cell.length_a   1.000
_cell.length_b   1.000
_cell.length_c   1.000
_cell.angle_alpha   90.00
_cell.angle_beta   90.00
_cell.angle_gamma   90.00
#
_symmetry.space_group_name_H-M   'P 1'
#
loop_
_entity.id
_entity.type
_entity.pdbx_description
1 polymer ?
#
loop_
_entity_poly.entity_id
_entity_poly.type
_entity_poly.pdbx_seq_one_letter_code
_entity_poly.pdbx_strand_id
1 'polypeptide(L)'
;QGFSTQEEYMKKQFGKIFAILAAAAILILGMIAGRYLESSKKPELNTSAITAQISELSQLSTAELAYRGLVRYSQGEITFLTKKEFTMIYDANVKAGVDLGQVQMDIKGNKVSVTLPKAEIQDITIDPDSLEFYDEKFALFNFQDRQDTVEALQYAKEDVTKQAEKTDLLTTAEERAKTVITELVNSMWNQEDTKPEITFETAADTQSESSAAN
;
A
#
# COMPACT_ATOMS: atom_id res chain seq x y z
N GLN A 1 75.43 50.59 -18.23
CA GLN A 1 74.33 50.21 -19.16
C GLN A 1 73.76 48.78 -18.89
N GLY A 2 74.00 48.16 -17.73
CA GLY A 2 73.58 46.79 -17.45
C GLY A 2 72.42 46.61 -16.42
N PHE A 3 71.94 47.71 -15.83
CA PHE A 3 71.00 47.63 -14.70
C PHE A 3 69.51 47.61 -15.11
N SER A 4 69.15 48.12 -16.27
CA SER A 4 67.75 48.21 -16.73
C SER A 4 67.19 46.87 -17.29
N THR A 5 68.04 45.98 -17.78
CA THR A 5 67.62 44.73 -18.42
C THR A 5 67.24 43.65 -17.39
N GLN A 6 67.81 43.67 -16.23
CA GLN A 6 67.50 42.70 -15.16
C GLN A 6 66.12 42.99 -14.49
N GLU A 7 65.78 44.26 -14.33
CA GLU A 7 64.45 44.63 -13.76
C GLU A 7 63.31 44.31 -14.68
N GLU A 8 63.50 44.47 -15.98
CA GLU A 8 62.45 44.17 -16.97
C GLU A 8 62.24 42.66 -17.13
N TYR A 9 63.33 41.89 -17.01
CA TYR A 9 63.25 40.41 -17.02
C TYR A 9 62.54 39.87 -15.77
N MET A 10 62.82 40.42 -14.62
CA MET A 10 62.16 40.06 -13.34
C MET A 10 60.67 40.42 -13.37
N LYS A 11 60.29 41.62 -13.83
CA LYS A 11 58.86 42.02 -13.97
C LYS A 11 58.08 41.09 -14.90
N LYS A 12 58.71 40.65 -15.98
CA LYS A 12 58.08 39.74 -16.96
C LYS A 12 57.90 38.30 -16.42
N GLN A 13 58.83 37.84 -15.57
CA GLN A 13 58.72 36.54 -14.90
C GLN A 13 57.68 36.59 -13.76
N PHE A 14 57.66 37.67 -12.98
CA PHE A 14 56.60 37.88 -11.92
C PHE A 14 55.21 37.95 -12.51
N GLY A 15 55.03 38.56 -13.70
CA GLY A 15 53.73 38.59 -14.39
C GLY A 15 53.26 37.21 -14.81
N LYS A 16 54.18 36.33 -15.28
CA LYS A 16 53.84 34.94 -15.68
C LYS A 16 53.51 34.07 -14.49
N ILE A 17 54.25 34.21 -13.37
CA ILE A 17 53.98 33.49 -12.11
C ILE A 17 52.63 33.90 -11.52
N PHE A 18 52.33 35.20 -11.53
CA PHE A 18 51.04 35.73 -11.07
C PHE A 18 49.88 35.25 -11.94
N ALA A 19 50.02 35.18 -13.25
CA ALA A 19 49.02 34.65 -14.16
C ALA A 19 48.77 33.16 -13.94
N ILE A 20 49.79 32.36 -13.65
CA ILE A 20 49.66 30.92 -13.35
C ILE A 20 48.95 30.71 -11.98
N LEU A 21 49.29 31.51 -10.96
CA LEU A 21 48.64 31.47 -9.65
C LEU A 21 47.17 31.89 -9.74
N ALA A 22 46.86 32.93 -10.52
CA ALA A 22 45.50 33.37 -10.74
C ALA A 22 44.66 32.30 -11.49
N ALA A 23 45.22 31.63 -12.50
CA ALA A 23 44.55 30.51 -13.20
C ALA A 23 44.31 29.31 -12.26
N ALA A 24 45.30 28.97 -11.44
CA ALA A 24 45.13 27.90 -10.44
C ALA A 24 44.06 28.23 -9.41
N ALA A 25 44.00 29.50 -8.93
CA ALA A 25 42.95 29.93 -7.99
C ALA A 25 41.55 29.88 -8.61
N ILE A 26 41.40 30.24 -9.87
CA ILE A 26 40.12 30.14 -10.60
C ILE A 26 39.71 28.67 -10.78
N LEU A 27 40.64 27.76 -11.06
CA LEU A 27 40.36 26.32 -11.16
C LEU A 27 39.93 25.73 -9.80
N ILE A 28 40.60 26.14 -8.72
CA ILE A 28 40.25 25.67 -7.34
C ILE A 28 38.86 26.21 -6.96
N LEU A 29 38.60 27.50 -7.19
CA LEU A 29 37.29 28.10 -6.96
C LEU A 29 36.20 27.45 -7.82
N GLY A 30 36.49 27.12 -9.10
CA GLY A 30 35.57 26.39 -9.99
C GLY A 30 35.27 24.95 -9.49
N MET A 31 36.27 24.23 -8.97
CA MET A 31 36.07 22.92 -8.38
C MET A 31 35.25 22.97 -7.09
N ILE A 32 35.52 23.99 -6.24
CA ILE A 32 34.74 24.18 -4.98
C ILE A 32 33.30 24.57 -5.33
N ALA A 33 33.08 25.50 -6.25
CA ALA A 33 31.75 25.90 -6.71
C ALA A 33 31.02 24.72 -7.37
N GLY A 34 31.70 23.92 -8.20
CA GLY A 34 31.14 22.72 -8.82
C GLY A 34 30.64 21.70 -7.79
N ARG A 35 31.44 21.44 -6.75
CA ARG A 35 31.03 20.55 -5.64
C ARG A 35 29.89 21.11 -4.81
N TYR A 36 29.83 22.42 -4.58
CA TYR A 36 28.72 23.08 -3.90
C TYR A 36 27.42 23.02 -4.72
N LEU A 37 27.49 23.18 -6.04
CA LEU A 37 26.30 23.06 -6.90
C LEU A 37 25.81 21.61 -7.05
N GLU A 38 26.72 20.63 -7.04
CA GLU A 38 26.39 19.22 -7.14
C GLU A 38 25.80 18.68 -5.82
N SER A 39 26.24 19.21 -4.67
CA SER A 39 25.69 18.90 -3.35
C SER A 39 24.27 19.46 -3.13
N SER A 40 23.80 20.36 -3.98
CA SER A 40 22.44 20.95 -3.87
C SER A 40 21.35 20.16 -4.59
N LYS A 41 21.70 19.14 -5.37
CA LYS A 41 20.75 18.16 -5.89
C LYS A 41 20.64 17.00 -4.90
N LYS A 42 20.03 17.26 -3.73
CA LYS A 42 19.48 16.17 -2.92
C LYS A 42 18.50 15.44 -3.82
N PRO A 43 18.61 14.12 -3.98
CA PRO A 43 17.57 13.37 -4.65
C PRO A 43 16.30 13.56 -3.82
N GLU A 44 15.40 14.40 -4.32
CA GLU A 44 14.05 14.49 -3.74
C GLU A 44 13.42 13.13 -3.93
N LEU A 45 13.02 12.51 -2.83
CA LEU A 45 12.21 11.31 -2.88
C LEU A 45 10.97 11.65 -3.74
N ASN A 46 10.89 11.03 -4.89
CA ASN A 46 9.81 11.32 -5.82
C ASN A 46 8.56 10.57 -5.32
N THR A 47 7.64 11.30 -4.70
CA THR A 47 6.32 10.79 -4.29
C THR A 47 5.70 9.90 -5.36
N SER A 48 5.84 10.29 -6.65
CA SER A 48 5.30 9.52 -7.77
C SER A 48 5.94 8.14 -7.92
N ALA A 49 7.24 7.98 -7.63
CA ALA A 49 7.92 6.69 -7.75
C ALA A 49 7.47 5.72 -6.65
N ILE A 50 7.34 6.21 -5.40
CA ILE A 50 6.83 5.39 -4.28
C ILE A 50 5.38 5.03 -4.52
N THR A 51 4.53 5.99 -4.91
CA THR A 51 3.11 5.75 -5.20
C THR A 51 2.94 4.74 -6.35
N ALA A 52 3.74 4.82 -7.42
CA ALA A 52 3.69 3.86 -8.52
C ALA A 52 4.03 2.44 -8.04
N GLN A 53 5.05 2.29 -7.20
CA GLN A 53 5.44 0.98 -6.67
C GLN A 53 4.43 0.41 -5.68
N ILE A 54 3.78 1.25 -4.86
CA ILE A 54 2.64 0.85 -4.03
C ILE A 54 1.48 0.41 -4.92
N SER A 55 1.18 1.13 -5.99
CA SER A 55 0.11 0.79 -6.92
C SER A 55 0.35 -0.53 -7.66
N GLU A 56 1.60 -0.92 -7.93
CA GLU A 56 1.94 -2.23 -8.49
C GLU A 56 1.60 -3.39 -7.52
N LEU A 57 1.57 -3.12 -6.20
CA LEU A 57 1.16 -4.06 -5.16
C LEU A 57 -0.35 -4.06 -4.92
N SER A 58 -1.14 -3.34 -5.72
CA SER A 58 -2.57 -3.06 -5.49
C SER A 58 -3.44 -4.30 -5.28
N GLN A 59 -3.05 -5.45 -5.83
CA GLN A 59 -3.78 -6.71 -5.74
C GLN A 59 -3.27 -7.63 -4.61
N LEU A 60 -2.37 -7.16 -3.77
CA LEU A 60 -1.86 -7.98 -2.67
C LEU A 60 -2.89 -8.07 -1.55
N SER A 61 -3.54 -9.23 -1.40
CA SER A 61 -4.34 -9.55 -0.21
C SER A 61 -3.47 -9.51 1.03
N THR A 62 -3.87 -8.75 2.03
CA THR A 62 -3.06 -8.55 3.24
C THR A 62 -3.48 -9.43 4.42
N ALA A 63 -4.68 -10.01 4.40
CA ALA A 63 -5.16 -10.95 5.42
C ALA A 63 -6.05 -12.04 4.82
N GLU A 64 -6.04 -13.20 5.47
CA GLU A 64 -6.80 -14.39 5.06
C GLU A 64 -7.38 -15.07 6.30
N LEU A 65 -8.64 -15.51 6.19
CA LEU A 65 -9.39 -16.20 7.22
C LEU A 65 -9.91 -17.52 6.67
N ALA A 66 -9.47 -18.64 7.24
CA ALA A 66 -10.11 -19.94 7.05
C ALA A 66 -11.30 -20.02 8.01
N TYR A 67 -12.48 -20.28 7.49
CA TYR A 67 -13.72 -20.28 8.23
C TYR A 67 -14.51 -21.56 7.97
N ARG A 68 -15.01 -22.19 9.05
CA ARG A 68 -15.98 -23.27 8.96
C ARG A 68 -17.31 -22.77 9.50
N GLY A 69 -18.29 -22.68 8.57
CA GLY A 69 -19.60 -22.11 8.83
C GLY A 69 -20.68 -23.16 9.00
N LEU A 70 -21.76 -22.76 9.67
CA LEU A 70 -23.01 -23.51 9.75
C LEU A 70 -24.16 -22.57 9.42
N VAL A 71 -24.85 -22.87 8.33
CA VAL A 71 -26.03 -22.13 7.88
C VAL A 71 -27.28 -22.99 8.03
N ARG A 72 -28.33 -22.40 8.58
CA ARG A 72 -29.66 -23.01 8.62
C ARG A 72 -30.56 -22.24 7.68
N TYR A 73 -31.07 -22.94 6.67
CA TYR A 73 -31.99 -22.41 5.70
C TYR A 73 -33.39 -22.92 5.93
N SER A 74 -34.38 -22.05 5.80
CA SER A 74 -35.80 -22.38 5.87
C SER A 74 -36.59 -21.47 4.96
N GLN A 75 -37.21 -22.02 3.93
CA GLN A 75 -38.08 -21.29 2.99
C GLN A 75 -39.40 -22.00 2.81
N GLY A 76 -40.48 -21.22 2.72
CA GLY A 76 -41.83 -21.68 2.41
C GLY A 76 -42.86 -21.28 3.45
N GLU A 77 -44.06 -20.90 2.99
CA GLU A 77 -45.16 -20.44 3.85
C GLU A 77 -46.06 -21.59 4.37
N ILE A 78 -46.03 -22.77 3.74
CA ILE A 78 -46.91 -23.88 4.11
C ILE A 78 -46.06 -25.04 4.65
N THR A 79 -46.16 -25.25 5.94
CA THR A 79 -45.32 -26.13 6.78
C THR A 79 -45.24 -27.59 6.32
N PHE A 80 -46.16 -28.06 5.49
CA PHE A 80 -46.32 -29.48 5.18
C PHE A 80 -46.03 -29.91 3.71
N LEU A 81 -46.08 -28.97 2.76
CA LEU A 81 -46.01 -29.31 1.33
C LEU A 81 -44.88 -28.60 0.56
N THR A 82 -44.40 -27.45 1.02
CA THR A 82 -43.45 -26.63 0.26
C THR A 82 -42.25 -26.14 1.08
N LYS A 83 -42.13 -26.54 2.36
CA LYS A 83 -41.05 -26.06 3.23
C LYS A 83 -39.74 -26.76 2.85
N LYS A 84 -38.85 -26.01 2.22
CA LYS A 84 -37.47 -26.42 2.06
C LYS A 84 -36.70 -25.98 3.33
N GLU A 85 -36.13 -26.92 4.03
CA GLU A 85 -35.36 -26.66 5.25
C GLU A 85 -34.13 -27.55 5.24
N PHE A 86 -32.95 -26.92 5.39
CA PHE A 86 -31.69 -27.64 5.54
C PHE A 86 -30.73 -26.92 6.50
N THR A 87 -29.88 -27.69 7.13
CA THR A 87 -28.71 -27.21 7.83
C THR A 87 -27.48 -27.65 7.07
N MET A 88 -26.59 -26.72 6.75
CA MET A 88 -25.39 -26.99 5.96
C MET A 88 -24.16 -26.52 6.73
N ILE A 89 -23.13 -27.37 6.78
CA ILE A 89 -21.79 -27.01 7.18
C ILE A 89 -20.96 -26.85 5.91
N TYR A 90 -20.05 -25.87 5.91
CA TYR A 90 -19.18 -25.57 4.78
C TYR A 90 -17.86 -24.99 5.25
N ASP A 91 -16.80 -25.19 4.47
CA ASP A 91 -15.53 -24.53 4.65
C ASP A 91 -15.37 -23.40 3.62
N ALA A 92 -14.87 -22.27 4.08
CA ALA A 92 -14.63 -21.09 3.25
C ALA A 92 -13.28 -20.46 3.57
N ASN A 93 -12.71 -19.82 2.55
CA ASN A 93 -11.55 -18.99 2.67
C ASN A 93 -11.90 -17.55 2.28
N VAL A 94 -11.66 -16.62 3.18
CA VAL A 94 -11.97 -15.20 3.01
C VAL A 94 -10.67 -14.43 2.92
N LYS A 95 -10.47 -13.69 1.84
CA LYS A 95 -9.34 -12.77 1.67
C LYS A 95 -9.81 -11.35 1.85
N ALA A 96 -9.08 -10.60 2.67
CA ALA A 96 -9.29 -9.19 2.88
C ALA A 96 -8.02 -8.40 2.60
N GLY A 97 -8.17 -7.15 2.20
CA GLY A 97 -7.04 -6.29 1.89
C GLY A 97 -7.47 -4.86 1.70
N VAL A 98 -6.48 -3.99 1.54
CA VAL A 98 -6.64 -2.59 1.16
C VAL A 98 -6.31 -2.45 -0.32
N ASP A 99 -7.12 -1.70 -1.06
CA ASP A 99 -6.80 -1.34 -2.44
C ASP A 99 -5.64 -0.33 -2.46
N LEU A 100 -4.42 -0.85 -2.61
CA LEU A 100 -3.21 -0.03 -2.63
C LEU A 100 -3.13 0.90 -3.85
N GLY A 101 -3.93 0.66 -4.89
CA GLY A 101 -4.04 1.55 -6.05
C GLY A 101 -4.73 2.88 -5.72
N GLN A 102 -5.49 2.94 -4.63
CA GLN A 102 -6.15 4.15 -4.14
C GLN A 102 -5.40 4.87 -3.02
N VAL A 103 -4.25 4.37 -2.61
CA VAL A 103 -3.41 5.01 -1.59
C VAL A 103 -2.88 6.34 -2.10
N GLN A 104 -3.05 7.39 -1.29
CA GLN A 104 -2.48 8.70 -1.54
C GLN A 104 -1.33 8.96 -0.59
N MET A 105 -0.27 9.59 -1.09
CA MET A 105 0.91 9.91 -0.29
C MET A 105 1.34 11.34 -0.54
N ASP A 106 1.69 12.05 0.55
CA ASP A 106 2.30 13.38 0.51
C ASP A 106 3.60 13.36 1.32
N ILE A 107 4.69 13.85 0.73
CA ILE A 107 6.01 13.89 1.34
C ILE A 107 6.46 15.33 1.48
N LYS A 108 6.69 15.77 2.73
CA LYS A 108 7.20 17.10 3.08
C LYS A 108 8.41 17.00 4.00
N GLY A 109 9.60 17.15 3.45
CA GLY A 109 10.85 16.94 4.20
C GLY A 109 11.00 15.49 4.62
N ASN A 110 11.01 15.20 5.93
CA ASN A 110 11.01 13.84 6.48
C ASN A 110 9.63 13.33 6.89
N LYS A 111 8.57 14.12 6.73
CA LYS A 111 7.20 13.71 7.03
C LYS A 111 6.55 13.07 5.81
N VAL A 112 6.01 11.88 6.01
CA VAL A 112 5.31 11.10 5.01
C VAL A 112 3.89 10.87 5.51
N SER A 113 2.91 11.56 4.92
CA SER A 113 1.49 11.37 5.20
C SER A 113 0.91 10.40 4.19
N VAL A 114 0.29 9.32 4.68
CA VAL A 114 -0.30 8.26 3.85
C VAL A 114 -1.78 8.17 4.16
N THR A 115 -2.62 8.39 3.15
CA THR A 115 -4.07 8.19 3.25
C THR A 115 -4.41 6.82 2.68
N LEU A 116 -4.98 5.95 3.54
CA LEU A 116 -5.38 4.60 3.21
C LEU A 116 -6.89 4.52 2.98
N PRO A 117 -7.37 3.82 1.94
CA PRO A 117 -8.76 3.39 1.88
C PRO A 117 -9.02 2.33 2.96
N LYS A 118 -10.29 2.11 3.29
CA LYS A 118 -10.68 1.06 4.24
C LYS A 118 -10.35 -0.32 3.68
N ALA A 119 -10.01 -1.24 4.57
CA ALA A 119 -9.88 -2.64 4.20
C ALA A 119 -11.26 -3.23 3.87
N GLU A 120 -11.30 -4.06 2.85
CA GLU A 120 -12.50 -4.71 2.35
C GLU A 120 -12.27 -6.21 2.11
N ILE A 121 -13.35 -6.98 2.10
CA ILE A 121 -13.31 -8.36 1.64
C ILE A 121 -13.10 -8.35 0.13
N GLN A 122 -11.98 -8.93 -0.32
CA GLN A 122 -11.59 -8.97 -1.73
C GLN A 122 -12.07 -10.23 -2.44
N ASP A 123 -12.07 -11.37 -1.72
CA ASP A 123 -12.49 -12.65 -2.28
C ASP A 123 -13.06 -13.57 -1.20
N ILE A 124 -14.04 -14.38 -1.60
CA ILE A 124 -14.63 -15.43 -0.79
C ILE A 124 -14.69 -16.69 -1.64
N THR A 125 -13.89 -17.66 -1.29
CA THR A 125 -13.90 -18.99 -1.88
C THR A 125 -14.56 -19.98 -0.93
N ILE A 126 -15.63 -20.64 -1.35
CA ILE A 126 -16.26 -21.75 -0.63
C ILE A 126 -15.78 -23.04 -1.26
N ASP A 127 -15.35 -24.00 -0.44
CA ASP A 127 -15.00 -25.32 -0.93
C ASP A 127 -16.28 -26.14 -1.17
N PRO A 128 -16.64 -26.44 -2.43
CA PRO A 128 -17.84 -27.21 -2.74
C PRO A 128 -17.78 -28.64 -2.21
N ASP A 129 -16.60 -29.20 -2.05
CA ASP A 129 -16.40 -30.57 -1.55
C ASP A 129 -16.54 -30.67 -0.03
N SER A 130 -16.54 -29.54 0.66
CA SER A 130 -16.74 -29.42 2.11
C SER A 130 -18.19 -29.36 2.54
N LEU A 131 -19.15 -29.30 1.61
CA LEU A 131 -20.57 -29.13 1.92
C LEU A 131 -21.13 -30.38 2.59
N GLU A 132 -21.49 -30.25 3.85
CA GLU A 132 -22.15 -31.32 4.62
C GLU A 132 -23.57 -30.87 5.00
N PHE A 133 -24.55 -31.67 4.66
CA PHE A 133 -25.96 -31.36 4.91
C PHE A 133 -26.53 -32.24 6.01
N TYR A 134 -27.23 -31.61 6.92
CA TYR A 134 -27.87 -32.22 8.08
C TYR A 134 -29.33 -31.74 8.14
N ASP A 135 -30.28 -32.60 7.84
CA ASP A 135 -31.70 -32.46 8.21
C ASP A 135 -32.55 -33.70 7.80
N GLU A 136 -33.58 -34.03 8.58
CA GLU A 136 -34.50 -35.12 8.29
C GLU A 136 -35.42 -34.82 7.07
N LYS A 137 -35.55 -33.54 6.66
CA LYS A 137 -36.35 -33.10 5.49
C LYS A 137 -35.57 -32.97 4.21
N PHE A 138 -34.37 -33.47 4.21
CA PHE A 138 -33.44 -33.45 3.09
C PHE A 138 -33.96 -34.17 1.80
N ALA A 139 -34.92 -35.08 1.93
CA ALA A 139 -35.46 -35.81 0.80
C ALA A 139 -36.16 -34.93 -0.27
N LEU A 140 -36.44 -33.67 0.04
CA LEU A 140 -37.02 -32.70 -0.90
C LEU A 140 -35.98 -31.84 -1.59
N PHE A 141 -34.73 -31.93 -1.18
CA PHE A 141 -33.62 -31.22 -1.77
C PHE A 141 -32.89 -32.16 -2.75
N ASN A 142 -32.84 -31.81 -4.00
CA ASN A 142 -32.18 -32.63 -5.01
C ASN A 142 -30.86 -31.95 -5.42
N PHE A 143 -29.72 -32.36 -4.81
CA PHE A 143 -28.40 -31.84 -5.19
C PHE A 143 -27.96 -32.18 -6.60
N GLN A 144 -28.71 -33.01 -7.32
CA GLN A 144 -28.54 -33.17 -8.76
C GLN A 144 -29.13 -31.99 -9.53
N ASP A 145 -29.94 -31.15 -8.87
CA ASP A 145 -30.41 -29.91 -9.45
C ASP A 145 -29.33 -28.81 -9.21
N ARG A 146 -28.82 -28.29 -10.32
CA ARG A 146 -27.81 -27.18 -10.27
C ARG A 146 -28.32 -25.96 -9.53
N GLN A 147 -29.62 -25.71 -9.55
CA GLN A 147 -30.22 -24.54 -8.93
C GLN A 147 -30.16 -24.61 -7.41
N ASP A 148 -30.44 -25.77 -6.82
CA ASP A 148 -30.40 -25.98 -5.38
C ASP A 148 -28.95 -25.85 -4.83
N THR A 149 -27.94 -26.35 -5.58
CA THR A 149 -26.54 -26.20 -5.23
C THR A 149 -26.08 -24.74 -5.27
N VAL A 150 -26.46 -24.01 -6.31
CA VAL A 150 -26.11 -22.57 -6.45
C VAL A 150 -26.75 -21.76 -5.33
N GLU A 151 -27.99 -22.05 -4.96
CA GLU A 151 -28.69 -21.39 -3.87
C GLU A 151 -28.00 -21.66 -2.53
N ALA A 152 -27.61 -22.90 -2.25
CA ALA A 152 -26.86 -23.26 -1.04
C ALA A 152 -25.53 -22.50 -0.94
N LEU A 153 -24.75 -22.42 -2.03
CA LEU A 153 -23.50 -21.68 -2.08
C LEU A 153 -23.71 -20.17 -1.88
N GLN A 154 -24.82 -19.62 -2.36
CA GLN A 154 -25.14 -18.21 -2.14
C GLN A 154 -25.40 -17.93 -0.66
N TYR A 155 -26.16 -18.79 0.04
CA TYR A 155 -26.39 -18.66 1.49
C TYR A 155 -25.11 -18.82 2.29
N ALA A 156 -24.23 -19.75 1.91
CA ALA A 156 -22.91 -19.87 2.51
C ALA A 156 -22.09 -18.58 2.35
N LYS A 157 -22.12 -17.99 1.15
CA LYS A 157 -21.41 -16.75 0.86
C LYS A 157 -21.94 -15.57 1.68
N GLU A 158 -23.26 -15.47 1.81
CA GLU A 158 -23.88 -14.43 2.65
C GLU A 158 -23.55 -14.60 4.14
N ASP A 159 -23.55 -15.84 4.64
CA ASP A 159 -23.20 -16.12 6.03
C ASP A 159 -21.74 -15.79 6.31
N VAL A 160 -20.82 -16.32 5.52
CA VAL A 160 -19.39 -16.06 5.74
C VAL A 160 -19.03 -14.59 5.63
N THR A 161 -19.68 -13.83 4.73
CA THR A 161 -19.50 -12.38 4.64
C THR A 161 -19.85 -11.70 5.98
N LYS A 162 -21.06 -11.99 6.48
CA LYS A 162 -21.54 -11.43 7.74
C LYS A 162 -20.68 -11.85 8.96
N GLN A 163 -20.12 -13.04 8.93
CA GLN A 163 -19.26 -13.50 10.03
C GLN A 163 -17.85 -12.90 9.91
N ALA A 164 -17.28 -12.81 8.72
CA ALA A 164 -15.98 -12.19 8.49
C ALA A 164 -15.94 -10.72 8.92
N GLU A 165 -17.03 -9.98 8.68
CA GLU A 165 -17.18 -8.58 9.12
C GLU A 165 -17.18 -8.41 10.64
N LYS A 166 -17.52 -9.47 11.41
CA LYS A 166 -17.54 -9.46 12.88
C LYS A 166 -16.20 -9.85 13.50
N THR A 167 -15.26 -10.33 12.68
CA THR A 167 -13.90 -10.68 13.11
C THR A 167 -12.97 -9.47 13.00
N ASP A 168 -11.74 -9.63 13.48
CA ASP A 168 -10.65 -8.68 13.30
C ASP A 168 -9.96 -8.77 11.94
N LEU A 169 -10.54 -9.51 10.98
CA LEU A 169 -9.96 -9.74 9.66
C LEU A 169 -9.65 -8.43 8.93
N LEU A 170 -10.61 -7.49 8.89
CA LEU A 170 -10.44 -6.20 8.21
C LEU A 170 -9.41 -5.33 8.92
N THR A 171 -9.42 -5.30 10.25
CA THR A 171 -8.42 -4.57 11.04
C THR A 171 -7.02 -5.15 10.82
N THR A 172 -6.90 -6.48 10.83
CA THR A 172 -5.62 -7.16 10.53
C THR A 172 -5.13 -6.85 9.12
N ALA A 173 -6.03 -6.81 8.14
CA ALA A 173 -5.70 -6.44 6.77
C ALA A 173 -5.15 -5.01 6.68
N GLU A 174 -5.79 -4.07 7.35
CA GLU A 174 -5.34 -2.66 7.39
C GLU A 174 -3.98 -2.51 8.06
N GLU A 175 -3.75 -3.18 9.20
CA GLU A 175 -2.46 -3.13 9.91
C GLU A 175 -1.31 -3.72 9.10
N ARG A 176 -1.56 -4.80 8.38
CA ARG A 176 -0.58 -5.38 7.47
C ARG A 176 -0.28 -4.46 6.28
N ALA A 177 -1.30 -3.80 5.73
CA ALA A 177 -1.10 -2.82 4.67
C ALA A 177 -0.21 -1.65 5.15
N LYS A 178 -0.46 -1.12 6.35
CA LYS A 178 0.40 -0.10 6.99
C LYS A 178 1.84 -0.59 7.15
N THR A 179 2.02 -1.84 7.56
CA THR A 179 3.37 -2.45 7.70
C THR A 179 4.09 -2.51 6.36
N VAL A 180 3.45 -3.04 5.33
CA VAL A 180 4.03 -3.16 3.97
C VAL A 180 4.42 -1.79 3.43
N ILE A 181 3.55 -0.78 3.57
CA ILE A 181 3.84 0.59 3.12
C ILE A 181 5.00 1.19 3.92
N THR A 182 5.04 0.97 5.23
CA THR A 182 6.13 1.44 6.09
C THR A 182 7.48 0.84 5.65
N GLU A 183 7.53 -0.46 5.40
CA GLU A 183 8.74 -1.15 4.93
C GLU A 183 9.17 -0.64 3.56
N LEU A 184 8.22 -0.44 2.64
CA LEU A 184 8.49 0.09 1.31
C LEU A 184 9.06 1.51 1.38
N VAL A 185 8.41 2.41 2.14
CA VAL A 185 8.90 3.80 2.33
C VAL A 185 10.31 3.78 2.93
N ASN A 186 10.53 2.97 3.97
CA ASN A 186 11.86 2.87 4.59
C ASN A 186 12.92 2.33 3.63
N SER A 187 12.57 1.36 2.78
CA SER A 187 13.50 0.77 1.82
C SER A 187 13.90 1.74 0.71
N MET A 188 13.01 2.65 0.35
CA MET A 188 13.24 3.67 -0.68
C MET A 188 13.81 4.97 -0.10
N TRP A 189 13.86 5.10 1.25
CA TRP A 189 14.35 6.31 1.90
C TRP A 189 15.86 6.41 1.77
N ASN A 190 16.34 7.37 0.97
CA ASN A 190 17.76 7.55 0.64
C ASN A 190 18.42 8.77 1.33
N GLN A 191 17.75 9.35 2.31
CA GLN A 191 18.32 10.47 3.08
C GLN A 191 19.11 9.91 4.27
N GLU A 192 20.45 9.94 4.18
CA GLU A 192 21.35 9.33 5.18
C GLU A 192 21.23 9.94 6.59
N ASP A 193 20.84 11.21 6.70
CA ASP A 193 20.81 11.96 7.96
C ASP A 193 19.43 12.00 8.65
N THR A 194 18.36 11.49 8.00
CA THR A 194 17.00 11.57 8.53
C THR A 194 16.22 10.30 8.31
N LYS A 195 15.40 9.92 9.29
CA LYS A 195 14.42 8.83 9.13
C LYS A 195 13.06 9.39 8.73
N PRO A 196 12.26 8.68 7.92
CA PRO A 196 10.92 9.12 7.60
C PRO A 196 10.02 9.02 8.83
N GLU A 197 9.25 10.05 9.06
CA GLU A 197 8.16 10.09 10.04
C GLU A 197 6.85 9.80 9.29
N ILE A 198 6.38 8.55 9.37
CA ILE A 198 5.24 8.07 8.60
C ILE A 198 3.98 8.17 9.46
N THR A 199 2.97 8.86 8.95
CA THR A 199 1.65 8.98 9.56
C THR A 199 0.60 8.39 8.62
N PHE A 200 -0.38 7.67 9.18
CA PHE A 200 -1.48 7.07 8.42
C PHE A 200 -2.80 7.73 8.81
N GLU A 201 -3.59 8.07 7.79
CA GLU A 201 -4.95 8.60 7.91
C GLU A 201 -5.88 7.69 7.13
N THR A 202 -7.11 7.48 7.61
CA THR A 202 -8.12 6.74 6.86
C THR A 202 -8.90 7.70 5.98
N ALA A 203 -9.20 7.31 4.74
CA ALA A 203 -9.94 8.16 3.79
C ALA A 203 -11.32 8.63 4.31
N ALA A 204 -11.89 7.97 5.32
CA ALA A 204 -13.10 8.40 6.01
C ALA A 204 -12.89 9.62 6.91
N ASP A 205 -11.70 9.77 7.50
CA ASP A 205 -11.39 10.86 8.43
C ASP A 205 -11.20 12.17 7.67
N THR A 206 -10.64 12.09 6.45
CA THR A 206 -10.39 13.25 5.58
C THR A 206 -11.69 13.90 5.07
N GLN A 207 -12.77 13.12 4.89
CA GLN A 207 -14.06 13.66 4.47
C GLN A 207 -14.81 14.38 5.60
N SER A 208 -14.60 14.01 6.85
CA SER A 208 -15.23 14.65 8.01
C SER A 208 -14.64 16.03 8.31
N GLU A 209 -13.36 16.24 8.11
CA GLU A 209 -12.70 17.53 8.31
C GLU A 209 -13.05 18.56 7.22
N SER A 210 -13.20 18.11 5.97
CA SER A 210 -13.61 19.00 4.85
C SER A 210 -15.06 19.47 4.99
N SER A 211 -15.94 18.72 5.66
CA SER A 211 -17.35 19.10 5.90
C SER A 211 -17.54 20.04 7.10
N ALA A 212 -16.57 20.11 7.99
CA ALA A 212 -16.64 20.98 9.18
C ALA A 212 -16.04 22.39 8.94
N ALA A 213 -15.37 22.61 7.81
CA ALA A 213 -14.69 23.84 7.46
C ALA A 213 -15.44 24.73 6.44
N ASN A 214 -16.71 24.42 6.11
CA ASN A 214 -17.50 25.18 5.12
C ASN A 214 -18.78 25.78 5.74
#